data_0fb7b32bb3bf198b2c14fd864b215e16
#
_entry.id   0fb7b32bb3bf198b2c14fd864b215e16
#
_cell.length_a   1.000
_cell.length_b   1.000
_cell.length_c   1.000
_cell.angle_alpha   90.00
_cell.angle_beta   90.00
_cell.angle_gamma   90.00
#
_symmetry.space_group_name_H-M   'P 1'
#
loop_
_entity.id
_entity.type
_entity.pdbx_description
1 polymer ?
#
loop_
_entity_poly.entity_id
_entity_poly.type
_entity_poly.pdbx_seq_one_letter_code
_entity_poly.pdbx_strand_id
1 'polypeptide(L)'
;MSNFSLDILSLKLYYIFVSNIEKLLDSLLKLKGEKLVINTKEPIHILKSGKKKVIFKKVLSDREFAFLEAEYASVFGNKEEFNYRDTNIMTSRFENNREFSFPLPSDEVKPADSQTQISKEKTQVEVDIDPENVIDRALMDSEPLPMPSIVSEYEYEAATSPDAPTSPEAATAPESEPVSEPISVFVPESKPKPRAAAGGVSLDLVYLLKLMSQKNASDLHLSSKCKPIMRIDGDMEILEEIPEIVEEELFQELVKISPRRNIGEFKETSDTYFAYQIEGLGRFRSNIFRDTRGVGAVFRRIPSKILTTNEINIPPAVVELCNTRSTQGGLILVTGPTGSGISTTLAALTDYINRTQKRHIITLEDPVEFVHPNKLSLVNQREIHTHIQSFKQGLQAAVREDPDIILLSKIQDVETLAIVLETAAAGPLVFSTLHTPTAIGTIDWIISQFPTHQKDRIKAMLADALVGVVSQTLLKRKGKGRVAAYEVLVVNDDVSNLIREVKNLQVATIMQTARSPGMQMINSHLTKLVEQGIVTPEEAISKAIDKGNLRTTLKAKGLWKE
;
A
#
# COMPACT_ATOMS: atom_id res chain seq x y z
N MET A 1 18.57 1.07 27.84
CA MET A 1 18.82 0.67 26.45
C MET A 1 18.42 -0.79 26.33
N SER A 2 17.21 -1.07 25.93
CA SER A 2 16.73 -2.43 25.64
C SER A 2 16.01 -2.37 24.29
N ASN A 3 16.65 -3.03 23.31
CA ASN A 3 16.19 -3.18 21.95
C ASN A 3 14.78 -3.79 21.92
N PHE A 4 13.79 -3.03 21.49
CA PHE A 4 12.50 -3.54 21.05
C PHE A 4 12.65 -4.05 19.61
N SER A 5 13.17 -5.25 19.47
CA SER A 5 12.96 -6.08 18.29
C SER A 5 11.57 -6.72 18.47
N LEU A 6 10.56 -6.17 17.82
CA LEU A 6 9.27 -6.85 17.65
C LEU A 6 9.51 -8.07 16.74
N ASP A 7 9.51 -9.23 17.36
CA ASP A 7 9.71 -10.50 16.69
C ASP A 7 8.58 -10.74 15.67
N ILE A 8 8.93 -11.19 14.47
CA ILE A 8 8.02 -11.50 13.36
C ILE A 8 6.89 -12.46 13.80
N LEU A 9 7.16 -13.27 14.83
CA LEU A 9 6.14 -14.13 15.46
C LEU A 9 5.07 -13.32 16.21
N SER A 10 5.45 -12.22 16.84
CA SER A 10 4.53 -11.31 17.55
C SER A 10 3.63 -10.54 16.58
N LEU A 11 4.14 -10.17 15.40
CA LEU A 11 3.35 -9.56 14.33
C LEU A 11 2.40 -10.57 13.66
N LYS A 12 2.80 -11.84 13.50
CA LYS A 12 1.90 -12.90 13.01
C LYS A 12 0.78 -13.21 14.02
N LEU A 13 1.08 -13.19 15.31
CA LEU A 13 0.07 -13.30 16.35
C LEU A 13 -0.86 -12.08 16.37
N TYR A 14 -0.34 -10.88 16.15
CA TYR A 14 -1.12 -9.64 16.00
C TYR A 14 -2.20 -9.77 14.91
N TYR A 15 -1.85 -10.21 13.71
CA TYR A 15 -2.79 -10.37 12.60
C TYR A 15 -3.79 -11.52 12.78
N ILE A 16 -3.43 -12.56 13.50
CA ILE A 16 -4.35 -13.67 13.83
C ILE A 16 -5.37 -13.24 14.89
N PHE A 17 -5.03 -12.28 15.78
CA PHE A 17 -5.86 -11.86 16.90
C PHE A 17 -6.75 -10.63 16.61
N VAL A 18 -6.37 -9.68 15.77
CA VAL A 18 -7.16 -8.46 15.46
C VAL A 18 -8.53 -8.74 14.82
N SER A 19 -8.74 -9.91 14.27
CA SER A 19 -10.07 -10.37 13.79
C SER A 19 -10.79 -11.30 14.79
N ASN A 20 -10.31 -11.47 16.02
CA ASN A 20 -10.73 -12.60 16.86
C ASN A 20 -11.75 -12.26 17.95
N ILE A 21 -11.78 -11.03 18.48
CA ILE A 21 -12.82 -10.68 19.47
C ILE A 21 -14.21 -10.77 18.85
N GLU A 22 -14.39 -10.28 17.63
CA GLU A 22 -15.65 -10.39 16.90
C GLU A 22 -16.01 -11.85 16.60
N LYS A 23 -15.02 -12.68 16.19
CA LYS A 23 -15.25 -14.14 15.96
C LYS A 23 -15.61 -14.89 17.24
N LEU A 24 -15.03 -14.49 18.37
CA LEU A 24 -15.38 -15.05 19.67
C LEU A 24 -16.81 -14.68 20.08
N LEU A 25 -17.21 -13.42 19.85
CA LEU A 25 -18.59 -12.96 20.08
C LEU A 25 -19.57 -13.64 19.11
N ASP A 26 -19.21 -13.83 17.86
CA ASP A 26 -20.00 -14.60 16.90
C ASP A 26 -20.19 -16.06 17.34
N SER A 27 -19.15 -16.66 17.94
CA SER A 27 -19.25 -18.00 18.49
C SER A 27 -20.21 -18.06 19.67
N LEU A 28 -20.22 -17.04 20.54
CA LEU A 28 -21.18 -16.90 21.64
C LEU A 28 -22.62 -16.85 21.09
N LEU A 29 -22.87 -16.03 20.07
CA LEU A 29 -24.20 -15.91 19.42
C LEU A 29 -24.62 -17.21 18.73
N LYS A 30 -23.74 -17.80 17.90
CA LYS A 30 -24.03 -19.05 17.16
C LYS A 30 -24.37 -20.24 18.09
N LEU A 31 -23.64 -20.35 19.18
CA LEU A 31 -23.83 -21.45 20.12
C LEU A 31 -24.97 -21.19 21.10
N LYS A 32 -25.60 -20.00 21.04
CA LYS A 32 -26.62 -19.55 22.01
C LYS A 32 -26.11 -19.76 23.45
N GLY A 33 -24.84 -19.36 23.66
CA GLY A 33 -24.20 -19.47 24.97
C GLY A 33 -24.65 -18.37 25.90
N GLU A 34 -24.54 -18.56 27.19
CA GLU A 34 -24.91 -17.59 28.23
C GLU A 34 -23.73 -16.66 28.52
N LYS A 35 -22.51 -17.18 28.56
CA LYS A 35 -21.27 -16.44 28.81
C LYS A 35 -20.11 -16.93 27.95
N LEU A 36 -19.31 -16.01 27.47
CA LEU A 36 -17.98 -16.24 26.92
C LEU A 36 -16.95 -15.85 27.98
N VAL A 37 -16.06 -16.77 28.34
CA VAL A 37 -15.02 -16.53 29.37
C VAL A 37 -13.65 -16.58 28.73
N ILE A 38 -12.90 -15.50 28.91
CA ILE A 38 -11.52 -15.34 28.42
C ILE A 38 -10.63 -15.00 29.61
N ASN A 39 -9.65 -15.85 29.91
CA ASN A 39 -8.70 -15.61 30.98
C ASN A 39 -7.32 -16.22 30.67
N THR A 40 -6.34 -15.99 31.55
CA THR A 40 -4.95 -16.48 31.41
C THR A 40 -4.68 -17.79 32.14
N LYS A 41 -5.69 -18.42 32.72
CA LYS A 41 -5.53 -19.65 33.50
C LYS A 41 -6.23 -20.86 32.88
N GLU A 42 -7.21 -20.62 32.04
CA GLU A 42 -8.02 -21.66 31.41
C GLU A 42 -8.17 -21.39 29.91
N PRO A 43 -8.44 -22.42 29.09
CA PRO A 43 -8.82 -22.25 27.70
C PRO A 43 -10.07 -21.40 27.54
N ILE A 44 -10.17 -20.63 26.47
CA ILE A 44 -11.35 -19.80 26.17
C ILE A 44 -12.55 -20.71 25.98
N HIS A 45 -13.63 -20.45 26.72
CA HIS A 45 -14.81 -21.31 26.70
C HIS A 45 -16.12 -20.52 26.78
N ILE A 46 -17.20 -21.16 26.34
CA ILE A 46 -18.57 -20.67 26.46
C ILE A 46 -19.29 -21.49 27.52
N LEU A 47 -20.00 -20.80 28.41
CA LEU A 47 -20.92 -21.40 29.36
C LEU A 47 -22.33 -21.45 28.78
N LYS A 48 -22.99 -22.61 28.88
CA LYS A 48 -24.40 -22.80 28.52
C LYS A 48 -25.04 -23.77 29.50
N SER A 49 -26.08 -23.32 30.20
CA SER A 49 -26.78 -24.13 31.24
C SER A 49 -25.81 -24.76 32.24
N GLY A 50 -24.82 -23.98 32.67
CA GLY A 50 -23.78 -24.42 33.60
C GLY A 50 -22.69 -25.35 33.03
N LYS A 51 -22.77 -25.73 31.76
CA LYS A 51 -21.76 -26.57 31.09
C LYS A 51 -20.75 -25.74 30.35
N LYS A 52 -19.46 -26.06 30.53
CA LYS A 52 -18.35 -25.42 29.79
C LYS A 52 -18.19 -26.07 28.41
N LYS A 53 -18.17 -25.30 27.35
CA LYS A 53 -17.74 -25.71 26.01
C LYS A 53 -16.51 -24.95 25.64
N VAL A 54 -15.35 -25.62 25.57
CA VAL A 54 -14.09 -25.02 25.13
C VAL A 54 -14.17 -24.72 23.65
N ILE A 55 -13.89 -23.45 23.26
CA ILE A 55 -13.87 -22.98 21.87
C ILE A 55 -12.46 -22.71 21.37
N PHE A 56 -11.50 -22.59 22.29
CA PHE A 56 -10.10 -22.42 21.94
C PHE A 56 -9.24 -23.14 22.98
N LYS A 57 -8.51 -24.18 22.57
CA LYS A 57 -7.77 -25.07 23.49
C LYS A 57 -6.51 -24.42 24.11
N LYS A 58 -5.97 -23.37 23.51
CA LYS A 58 -4.77 -22.71 24.02
C LYS A 58 -5.14 -21.77 25.16
N VAL A 59 -4.40 -21.85 26.26
CA VAL A 59 -4.47 -20.88 27.36
C VAL A 59 -3.67 -19.65 26.96
N LEU A 60 -4.24 -18.48 27.16
CA LEU A 60 -3.59 -17.21 26.83
C LEU A 60 -2.50 -16.88 27.85
N SER A 61 -1.36 -16.37 27.40
CA SER A 61 -0.40 -15.71 28.26
C SER A 61 -0.93 -14.33 28.71
N ASP A 62 -0.40 -13.80 29.81
CA ASP A 62 -0.78 -12.47 30.30
C ASP A 62 -0.58 -11.38 29.21
N ARG A 63 0.43 -11.53 28.36
CA ARG A 63 0.69 -10.62 27.24
C ARG A 63 -0.37 -10.72 26.13
N GLU A 64 -0.80 -11.92 25.78
CA GLU A 64 -1.86 -12.16 24.79
C GLU A 64 -3.22 -11.69 25.32
N PHE A 65 -3.46 -11.86 26.62
CA PHE A 65 -4.67 -11.33 27.27
C PHE A 65 -4.69 -9.80 27.29
N ALA A 66 -3.60 -9.14 27.69
CA ALA A 66 -3.50 -7.68 27.66
C ALA A 66 -3.70 -7.11 26.26
N PHE A 67 -3.31 -7.87 25.24
CA PHE A 67 -3.51 -7.51 23.84
C PHE A 67 -5.00 -7.57 23.44
N LEU A 68 -5.73 -8.62 23.80
CA LEU A 68 -7.18 -8.73 23.59
C LEU A 68 -7.95 -7.64 24.34
N GLU A 69 -7.49 -7.24 25.52
CA GLU A 69 -8.05 -6.14 26.28
C GLU A 69 -7.89 -4.80 25.56
N ALA A 70 -6.71 -4.56 24.96
CA ALA A 70 -6.46 -3.35 24.17
C ALA A 70 -7.32 -3.33 22.89
N GLU A 71 -7.49 -4.48 22.23
CA GLU A 71 -8.37 -4.62 21.07
C GLU A 71 -9.84 -4.36 21.45
N TYR A 72 -10.31 -4.94 22.55
CA TYR A 72 -11.64 -4.68 23.07
C TYR A 72 -11.87 -3.19 23.32
N ALA A 73 -10.91 -2.51 23.97
CA ALA A 73 -10.98 -1.08 24.23
C ALA A 73 -11.01 -0.25 22.94
N SER A 74 -10.28 -0.67 21.92
CA SER A 74 -10.25 -0.02 20.61
C SER A 74 -11.58 -0.13 19.86
N VAL A 75 -12.23 -1.29 19.91
CA VAL A 75 -13.48 -1.55 19.16
C VAL A 75 -14.71 -1.07 19.91
N PHE A 76 -14.78 -1.30 21.20
CA PHE A 76 -15.98 -1.06 22.02
C PHE A 76 -15.85 0.06 23.07
N GLY A 77 -14.68 0.67 23.20
CA GLY A 77 -14.46 1.82 24.07
C GLY A 77 -14.55 1.53 25.56
N ASN A 78 -14.13 0.36 26.04
CA ASN A 78 -14.21 -0.09 27.44
C ASN A 78 -15.61 -0.05 28.07
N LYS A 79 -16.66 -0.14 27.27
CA LYS A 79 -18.04 -0.14 27.76
C LYS A 79 -18.36 -1.46 28.47
N GLU A 80 -19.11 -1.38 29.55
CA GLU A 80 -19.64 -2.55 30.27
C GLU A 80 -20.86 -3.16 29.57
N GLU A 81 -21.52 -2.38 28.70
CA GLU A 81 -22.66 -2.81 27.90
C GLU A 81 -22.56 -2.22 26.50
N PHE A 82 -22.74 -3.04 25.46
CA PHE A 82 -22.70 -2.62 24.07
C PHE A 82 -23.58 -3.51 23.16
N ASN A 83 -24.00 -2.97 22.02
CA ASN A 83 -24.74 -3.71 21.01
C ASN A 83 -23.78 -4.33 19.98
N TYR A 84 -23.92 -5.65 19.79
CA TYR A 84 -23.21 -6.38 18.74
C TYR A 84 -24.21 -7.18 17.91
N ARG A 85 -24.32 -6.89 16.62
CA ARG A 85 -25.28 -7.49 15.68
C ARG A 85 -26.70 -7.56 16.24
N ASP A 86 -27.23 -6.40 16.63
CA ASP A 86 -28.58 -6.21 17.22
C ASP A 86 -28.81 -6.96 18.54
N THR A 87 -27.77 -7.42 19.17
CA THR A 87 -27.83 -8.10 20.46
C THR A 87 -27.08 -7.30 21.52
N ASN A 88 -27.73 -7.04 22.64
CA ASN A 88 -27.09 -6.35 23.78
C ASN A 88 -26.19 -7.32 24.53
N ILE A 89 -24.92 -6.95 24.73
CA ILE A 89 -23.93 -7.78 25.43
C ILE A 89 -23.40 -6.99 26.63
N MET A 90 -23.43 -7.62 27.78
CA MET A 90 -22.81 -7.13 29.01
C MET A 90 -21.43 -7.76 29.19
N THR A 91 -20.48 -6.99 29.68
CA THR A 91 -19.12 -7.44 29.95
C THR A 91 -18.69 -7.06 31.36
N SER A 92 -17.96 -7.96 32.01
CA SER A 92 -17.33 -7.70 33.29
C SER A 92 -15.86 -8.07 33.25
N ARG A 93 -15.03 -7.31 33.97
CA ARG A 93 -13.58 -7.52 34.05
C ARG A 93 -13.17 -7.82 35.47
N PHE A 94 -12.40 -8.90 35.65
CA PHE A 94 -11.81 -9.29 36.93
C PHE A 94 -10.33 -9.56 36.73
N GLU A 95 -9.43 -8.71 37.16
CA GLU A 95 -7.98 -8.85 36.96
C GLU A 95 -7.61 -9.39 35.57
N ASN A 96 -7.27 -10.68 35.47
CA ASN A 96 -6.90 -11.34 34.20
C ASN A 96 -8.04 -12.21 33.62
N ASN A 97 -9.28 -11.75 33.76
CA ASN A 97 -10.48 -12.43 33.28
C ASN A 97 -11.48 -11.44 32.68
N ARG A 98 -12.03 -11.70 31.50
CA ARG A 98 -13.13 -10.94 30.92
C ARG A 98 -14.26 -11.87 30.52
N GLU A 99 -15.47 -11.52 30.93
CA GLU A 99 -16.69 -12.26 30.64
C GLU A 99 -17.62 -11.41 29.77
N PHE A 100 -18.25 -12.04 28.80
CA PHE A 100 -19.30 -11.46 27.96
C PHE A 100 -20.57 -12.29 28.14
N SER A 101 -21.69 -11.65 28.41
CA SER A 101 -22.97 -12.32 28.68
C SER A 101 -24.14 -11.59 28.05
N PHE A 102 -25.22 -12.30 27.81
CA PHE A 102 -26.51 -11.70 27.47
C PHE A 102 -27.20 -11.22 28.73
N PRO A 103 -27.85 -10.03 28.73
CA PRO A 103 -28.74 -9.65 29.81
C PRO A 103 -29.90 -10.66 29.88
N LEU A 104 -30.16 -11.19 31.06
CA LEU A 104 -31.33 -12.02 31.29
C LEU A 104 -32.59 -11.14 31.18
N PRO A 105 -33.69 -11.63 30.57
CA PRO A 105 -34.97 -10.94 30.65
C PRO A 105 -35.32 -10.71 32.14
N SER A 106 -35.73 -9.48 32.45
CA SER A 106 -36.10 -9.09 33.82
C SER A 106 -37.38 -9.79 34.27
N ASP A 107 -37.24 -11.01 34.79
CA ASP A 107 -38.25 -11.55 35.64
C ASP A 107 -37.88 -11.27 37.10
N GLU A 108 -38.84 -10.76 37.83
CA GLU A 108 -38.75 -10.32 39.21
C GLU A 108 -38.00 -11.30 40.12
N VAL A 109 -36.86 -10.90 40.67
CA VAL A 109 -36.18 -11.65 41.72
C VAL A 109 -36.15 -10.80 42.98
N LYS A 110 -36.93 -11.21 43.97
CA LYS A 110 -36.82 -10.80 45.38
C LYS A 110 -35.44 -11.19 45.91
N PRO A 111 -34.83 -10.41 46.80
CA PRO A 111 -33.53 -10.77 47.38
C PRO A 111 -33.70 -11.90 48.37
N ALA A 112 -32.88 -12.93 48.24
CA ALA A 112 -32.73 -13.98 49.25
C ALA A 112 -31.24 -14.08 49.64
N ASP A 113 -31.07 -14.02 50.95
CA ASP A 113 -29.83 -14.15 51.70
C ASP A 113 -29.14 -15.51 51.57
N SER A 114 -27.86 -15.49 51.94
CA SER A 114 -27.06 -16.51 52.62
C SER A 114 -26.37 -17.60 51.81
N GLN A 115 -25.04 -17.51 51.94
CA GLN A 115 -24.05 -18.59 52.19
C GLN A 115 -24.54 -20.04 52.03
N THR A 116 -23.96 -20.76 51.07
CA THR A 116 -23.79 -22.20 51.19
C THR A 116 -22.55 -22.69 50.45
N GLN A 117 -21.75 -23.47 51.15
CA GLN A 117 -20.52 -24.13 50.75
C GLN A 117 -20.73 -25.03 49.54
N ILE A 118 -19.79 -25.04 48.60
CA ILE A 118 -19.79 -25.98 47.48
C ILE A 118 -18.78 -27.08 47.77
N SER A 119 -19.33 -28.29 47.93
CA SER A 119 -18.59 -29.54 47.95
C SER A 119 -18.11 -29.90 46.54
N LYS A 120 -16.88 -30.43 46.50
CA LYS A 120 -16.24 -30.96 45.32
C LYS A 120 -16.89 -32.29 44.90
N GLU A 121 -17.43 -32.36 43.70
CA GLU A 121 -17.58 -33.63 42.98
C GLU A 121 -17.00 -33.52 41.58
N LYS A 122 -16.00 -34.38 41.32
CA LYS A 122 -15.37 -34.59 40.00
C LYS A 122 -16.26 -35.55 39.21
N THR A 123 -16.71 -35.10 38.04
CA THR A 123 -17.14 -36.05 37.01
C THR A 123 -16.43 -35.67 35.72
N GLN A 124 -15.44 -36.48 35.34
CA GLN A 124 -14.79 -36.43 34.03
C GLN A 124 -15.73 -37.07 33.01
N VAL A 125 -16.04 -36.38 31.96
CA VAL A 125 -16.50 -36.94 30.69
C VAL A 125 -15.59 -36.45 29.63
N GLU A 126 -14.68 -37.30 29.19
CA GLU A 126 -13.83 -37.13 28.03
C GLU A 126 -14.67 -37.27 26.76
N VAL A 127 -14.83 -36.22 26.00
CA VAL A 127 -15.32 -36.30 24.63
C VAL A 127 -14.21 -35.73 23.74
N ASP A 128 -13.58 -36.65 23.05
CA ASP A 128 -12.51 -36.39 22.09
C ASP A 128 -13.13 -35.73 20.85
N ILE A 129 -12.88 -34.46 20.64
CA ILE A 129 -13.28 -33.72 19.42
C ILE A 129 -12.05 -33.02 18.87
N ASP A 130 -11.63 -33.47 17.70
CA ASP A 130 -10.54 -32.89 16.91
C ASP A 130 -10.82 -31.41 16.60
N PRO A 131 -9.91 -30.47 16.98
CA PRO A 131 -10.13 -29.05 16.82
C PRO A 131 -10.21 -28.55 15.36
N GLU A 132 -9.66 -29.29 14.40
CA GLU A 132 -9.75 -28.94 12.98
C GLU A 132 -11.16 -29.13 12.42
N ASN A 133 -11.95 -30.05 12.98
CA ASN A 133 -13.30 -30.38 12.49
C ASN A 133 -14.41 -29.41 12.97
N VAL A 134 -14.17 -28.56 13.96
CA VAL A 134 -15.20 -27.62 14.47
C VAL A 134 -15.22 -26.32 13.69
N ILE A 135 -14.08 -25.92 13.17
CA ILE A 135 -13.99 -24.70 12.31
C ILE A 135 -14.48 -25.02 10.89
N ASP A 136 -14.11 -26.19 10.36
CA ASP A 136 -14.54 -26.60 9.02
C ASP A 136 -16.05 -26.87 8.92
N ARG A 137 -16.66 -27.44 9.98
CA ARG A 137 -18.12 -27.68 9.99
C ARG A 137 -18.95 -26.38 10.10
N ALA A 138 -18.42 -25.34 10.71
CA ALA A 138 -19.07 -24.03 10.79
C ALA A 138 -18.97 -23.23 9.47
N LEU A 139 -18.06 -23.63 8.58
CA LEU A 139 -17.86 -23.02 7.25
C LEU A 139 -18.55 -23.81 6.12
N MET A 140 -18.86 -25.11 6.34
CA MET A 140 -19.51 -25.95 5.33
C MET A 140 -21.04 -25.92 5.35
N ASP A 141 -21.68 -25.48 6.44
CA ASP A 141 -23.15 -25.42 6.55
C ASP A 141 -23.77 -24.08 6.06
N SER A 142 -22.99 -23.23 5.37
CA SER A 142 -23.54 -22.10 4.62
C SER A 142 -23.77 -22.53 3.16
N GLU A 143 -24.97 -22.98 2.84
CA GLU A 143 -25.43 -23.08 1.44
C GLU A 143 -25.26 -21.73 0.75
N PRO A 144 -24.71 -21.69 -0.46
CA PRO A 144 -24.65 -20.45 -1.24
C PRO A 144 -26.08 -20.01 -1.58
N LEU A 145 -26.42 -18.79 -1.20
CA LEU A 145 -27.66 -18.15 -1.65
C LEU A 145 -27.70 -18.17 -3.18
N PRO A 146 -28.83 -18.55 -3.80
CA PRO A 146 -28.94 -18.61 -5.24
C PRO A 146 -28.76 -17.20 -5.82
N MET A 147 -27.82 -17.08 -6.73
CA MET A 147 -27.65 -15.88 -7.57
C MET A 147 -28.92 -15.71 -8.40
N PRO A 148 -29.48 -14.50 -8.51
CA PRO A 148 -30.57 -14.27 -9.43
C PRO A 148 -30.04 -14.43 -10.88
N SER A 149 -30.59 -15.39 -11.60
CA SER A 149 -30.38 -15.56 -13.03
C SER A 149 -30.98 -14.35 -13.77
N ILE A 150 -30.11 -13.51 -14.30
CA ILE A 150 -30.53 -12.49 -15.28
C ILE A 150 -30.70 -13.21 -16.60
N VAL A 151 -31.94 -13.50 -16.94
CA VAL A 151 -32.32 -13.94 -18.27
C VAL A 151 -32.30 -12.70 -19.16
N SER A 152 -31.38 -12.70 -20.12
CA SER A 152 -31.37 -11.73 -21.20
C SER A 152 -32.30 -12.21 -22.33
N GLU A 153 -33.48 -11.67 -22.40
CA GLU A 153 -34.27 -11.64 -23.63
C GLU A 153 -34.43 -10.18 -24.07
N TYR A 154 -33.65 -9.78 -25.04
CA TYR A 154 -34.00 -8.70 -25.96
C TYR A 154 -33.81 -9.22 -27.35
N GLU A 155 -34.98 -9.53 -27.98
CA GLU A 155 -35.10 -9.76 -29.40
C GLU A 155 -34.78 -8.45 -30.14
N TYR A 156 -33.90 -8.55 -31.12
CA TYR A 156 -33.61 -7.51 -32.09
C TYR A 156 -34.66 -7.60 -33.22
N GLU A 157 -35.66 -6.73 -33.23
CA GLU A 157 -36.44 -6.47 -34.44
C GLU A 157 -35.64 -5.57 -35.40
N ALA A 158 -35.33 -6.11 -36.55
CA ALA A 158 -34.74 -5.40 -37.67
C ALA A 158 -35.79 -4.50 -38.33
N ALA A 159 -35.66 -3.19 -38.12
CA ALA A 159 -36.42 -2.21 -38.90
C ALA A 159 -35.57 -1.69 -40.07
N THR A 160 -36.08 -1.90 -41.24
CA THR A 160 -35.59 -1.49 -42.55
C THR A 160 -35.51 0.02 -42.70
N SER A 161 -34.43 0.48 -43.34
CA SER A 161 -34.25 1.86 -43.81
C SER A 161 -35.27 2.28 -44.85
N PRO A 162 -35.57 3.55 -44.96
CA PRO A 162 -35.45 4.20 -46.25
C PRO A 162 -34.73 5.56 -46.26
N ASP A 163 -33.99 5.73 -47.36
CA ASP A 163 -33.71 6.94 -48.11
C ASP A 163 -32.95 8.13 -47.49
N ALA A 164 -31.80 8.33 -48.07
CA ALA A 164 -31.03 9.57 -48.01
C ALA A 164 -31.66 10.66 -48.91
N PRO A 165 -31.54 11.93 -48.55
CA PRO A 165 -31.41 12.97 -49.56
C PRO A 165 -30.06 13.73 -49.43
N THR A 166 -29.44 13.81 -50.59
CA THR A 166 -28.56 14.82 -51.20
C THR A 166 -28.20 16.07 -50.37
N SER A 167 -26.89 16.35 -50.38
CA SER A 167 -26.27 17.61 -49.99
C SER A 167 -26.85 18.86 -50.66
N PRO A 168 -26.72 20.01 -50.04
CA PRO A 168 -26.24 21.17 -50.75
C PRO A 168 -25.04 21.89 -50.10
N GLU A 169 -24.13 22.27 -50.99
CA GLU A 169 -23.35 23.47 -51.11
C GLU A 169 -22.65 24.11 -49.89
N ALA A 170 -21.38 24.30 -50.11
CA ALA A 170 -20.43 25.07 -49.31
C ALA A 170 -20.87 26.55 -49.13
N ALA A 171 -20.99 26.99 -47.89
CA ALA A 171 -20.99 28.40 -47.51
C ALA A 171 -19.65 28.76 -46.90
N THR A 172 -19.00 29.75 -47.50
CA THR A 172 -17.76 30.39 -47.14
C THR A 172 -17.78 30.90 -45.70
N ALA A 173 -16.74 30.59 -44.95
CA ALA A 173 -16.46 31.18 -43.64
C ALA A 173 -15.92 32.62 -43.80
N PRO A 174 -16.28 33.55 -42.91
CA PRO A 174 -15.65 34.85 -42.85
C PRO A 174 -14.28 34.78 -42.15
N GLU A 175 -13.30 35.50 -42.72
CA GLU A 175 -11.98 35.74 -42.19
C GLU A 175 -12.07 36.33 -40.77
N SER A 176 -11.41 35.71 -39.81
CA SER A 176 -11.18 36.28 -38.49
C SER A 176 -9.88 37.09 -38.47
N GLU A 177 -10.01 38.34 -38.10
CA GLU A 177 -8.89 39.28 -37.86
C GLU A 177 -7.93 38.74 -36.76
N PRO A 178 -6.64 39.15 -36.77
CA PRO A 178 -5.65 38.65 -35.84
C PRO A 178 -5.88 39.20 -34.43
N VAL A 179 -5.98 38.30 -33.47
CA VAL A 179 -6.03 38.59 -32.04
C VAL A 179 -4.67 39.15 -31.60
N SER A 180 -4.72 40.31 -31.01
CA SER A 180 -3.62 41.08 -30.40
C SER A 180 -2.74 40.25 -29.44
N GLU A 181 -1.45 40.55 -29.45
CA GLU A 181 -0.38 40.06 -28.58
C GLU A 181 -0.73 40.14 -27.08
N PRO A 182 -0.24 39.18 -26.25
CA PRO A 182 -0.44 39.28 -24.83
C PRO A 182 0.37 40.41 -24.23
N ILE A 183 -0.31 41.29 -23.52
CA ILE A 183 0.27 42.38 -22.74
C ILE A 183 1.24 41.78 -21.71
N SER A 184 2.53 42.02 -21.90
CA SER A 184 3.55 41.75 -20.89
C SER A 184 3.36 42.68 -19.70
N VAL A 185 2.79 42.14 -18.60
CA VAL A 185 2.82 42.82 -17.31
C VAL A 185 4.24 42.75 -16.78
N PHE A 186 4.94 43.88 -16.89
CA PHE A 186 6.25 44.11 -16.28
C PHE A 186 6.08 44.09 -14.76
N VAL A 187 6.44 42.96 -14.11
CA VAL A 187 6.58 42.88 -12.66
C VAL A 187 8.00 43.32 -12.33
N PRO A 188 8.20 44.42 -11.59
CA PRO A 188 9.54 44.82 -11.18
C PRO A 188 10.13 43.77 -10.23
N GLU A 189 11.33 43.28 -10.54
CA GLU A 189 12.19 42.52 -9.64
C GLU A 189 12.50 43.33 -8.38
N SER A 190 11.68 43.22 -7.37
CA SER A 190 12.04 43.60 -6.02
C SER A 190 12.58 42.36 -5.30
N LYS A 191 13.89 42.32 -5.10
CA LYS A 191 14.51 41.42 -4.14
C LYS A 191 13.75 41.58 -2.80
N PRO A 192 13.14 40.54 -2.23
CA PRO A 192 12.54 40.66 -0.93
C PRO A 192 13.66 40.82 0.10
N LYS A 193 13.87 42.02 0.58
CA LYS A 193 14.59 42.24 1.83
C LYS A 193 13.74 41.72 2.96
N PRO A 194 14.30 40.99 3.93
CA PRO A 194 13.58 40.60 5.12
C PRO A 194 13.08 41.87 5.79
N ARG A 195 11.78 41.96 6.00
CA ARG A 195 11.13 43.04 6.70
C ARG A 195 11.40 42.86 8.19
N ALA A 196 12.44 43.54 8.67
CA ALA A 196 12.69 43.67 10.10
C ALA A 196 11.56 44.49 10.70
N ALA A 197 10.54 43.83 11.21
CA ALA A 197 9.57 44.42 12.14
C ALA A 197 10.02 44.03 13.56
N ALA A 198 10.11 45.02 14.42
CA ALA A 198 10.38 44.84 15.85
C ALA A 198 9.29 43.95 16.47
N GLY A 199 9.68 42.76 16.94
CA GLY A 199 8.81 41.71 17.50
C GLY A 199 8.90 40.43 16.65
N GLY A 200 9.65 39.43 17.12
CA GLY A 200 9.83 38.05 16.65
C GLY A 200 9.66 37.78 15.15
N VAL A 201 10.71 37.29 14.49
CA VAL A 201 10.61 36.82 13.10
C VAL A 201 9.65 35.63 13.08
N SER A 202 8.41 35.87 12.68
CA SER A 202 7.40 34.78 12.50
C SER A 202 7.91 33.77 11.47
N LEU A 203 7.83 32.49 11.79
CA LEU A 203 8.19 31.39 10.89
C LEU A 203 7.30 31.46 9.63
N ASP A 204 7.92 31.58 8.45
CA ASP A 204 7.22 31.54 7.16
C ASP A 204 7.56 30.20 6.46
N LEU A 205 6.65 29.24 6.57
CA LEU A 205 6.81 27.91 5.97
C LEU A 205 6.87 27.97 4.44
N VAL A 206 6.08 28.84 3.80
CA VAL A 206 6.07 28.97 2.34
C VAL A 206 7.41 29.53 1.85
N TYR A 207 7.99 30.48 2.57
CA TYR A 207 9.34 30.98 2.28
C TYR A 207 10.38 29.86 2.37
N LEU A 208 10.33 29.02 3.41
CA LEU A 208 11.25 27.89 3.57
C LEU A 208 11.13 26.87 2.44
N LEU A 209 9.90 26.55 1.99
CA LEU A 209 9.67 25.66 0.86
C LEU A 209 10.14 26.26 -0.48
N LYS A 210 10.03 27.59 -0.65
CA LYS A 210 10.62 28.30 -1.79
C LYS A 210 12.14 28.22 -1.75
N LEU A 211 12.75 28.48 -0.61
CA LEU A 211 14.19 28.39 -0.41
C LEU A 211 14.71 26.96 -0.67
N MET A 212 13.98 25.93 -0.19
CA MET A 212 14.25 24.52 -0.47
C MET A 212 14.30 24.24 -1.99
N SER A 213 13.35 24.79 -2.75
CA SER A 213 13.32 24.63 -4.20
C SER A 213 14.47 25.38 -4.90
N GLN A 214 14.81 26.61 -4.45
CA GLN A 214 15.92 27.41 -4.99
C GLN A 214 17.28 26.77 -4.74
N LYS A 215 17.49 26.21 -3.54
CA LYS A 215 18.72 25.49 -3.18
C LYS A 215 18.76 24.06 -3.75
N ASN A 216 17.71 23.63 -4.46
CA ASN A 216 17.55 22.27 -4.99
C ASN A 216 17.67 21.18 -3.90
N ALA A 217 17.24 21.50 -2.69
CA ALA A 217 17.23 20.57 -1.58
C ALA A 217 16.18 19.47 -1.80
N SER A 218 16.46 18.26 -1.33
CA SER A 218 15.55 17.12 -1.41
C SER A 218 14.54 17.10 -0.26
N ASP A 219 14.99 17.49 0.93
CA ASP A 219 14.18 17.46 2.15
C ASP A 219 14.42 18.75 2.98
N LEU A 220 13.36 19.22 3.64
CA LEU A 220 13.39 20.27 4.65
C LEU A 220 12.93 19.65 5.97
N HIS A 221 13.76 19.77 6.99
CA HIS A 221 13.50 19.29 8.34
C HIS A 221 13.27 20.47 9.28
N LEU A 222 12.13 20.47 9.94
CA LEU A 222 11.74 21.44 10.94
C LEU A 222 11.51 20.73 12.27
N SER A 223 12.15 21.18 13.33
CA SER A 223 11.96 20.66 14.69
C SER A 223 11.91 21.82 15.66
N SER A 224 11.00 21.76 16.62
CA SER A 224 10.92 22.73 17.71
C SER A 224 12.27 22.86 18.41
N LYS A 225 12.63 24.09 18.80
CA LYS A 225 13.90 24.42 19.48
C LYS A 225 15.16 24.11 18.67
N CYS A 226 15.03 23.99 17.34
CA CYS A 226 16.16 23.81 16.43
C CYS A 226 16.05 24.77 15.26
N LYS A 227 17.19 25.11 14.66
CA LYS A 227 17.18 25.81 13.37
C LYS A 227 16.69 24.88 12.27
N PRO A 228 16.02 25.39 11.20
CA PRO A 228 15.67 24.58 10.04
C PRO A 228 16.91 23.94 9.40
N ILE A 229 16.75 22.71 8.92
CA ILE A 229 17.80 21.94 8.27
C ILE A 229 17.32 21.49 6.89
N MET A 230 18.16 21.63 5.87
CA MET A 230 17.89 21.14 4.53
C MET A 230 18.83 20.00 4.17
N ARG A 231 18.33 19.03 3.40
CA ARG A 231 19.17 17.99 2.79
C ARG A 231 19.49 18.40 1.36
N ILE A 232 20.76 18.71 1.10
CA ILE A 232 21.26 19.15 -0.20
C ILE A 232 22.32 18.14 -0.67
N ASP A 233 22.16 17.57 -1.85
CA ASP A 233 23.04 16.53 -2.43
C ASP A 233 23.32 15.32 -1.49
N GLY A 234 22.46 15.09 -0.51
CA GLY A 234 22.57 14.02 0.48
C GLY A 234 23.03 14.45 1.86
N ASP A 235 23.66 15.61 1.98
CA ASP A 235 24.19 16.16 3.22
C ASP A 235 23.16 17.04 3.94
N MET A 236 23.24 17.11 5.27
CA MET A 236 22.37 17.91 6.11
C MET A 236 23.00 19.26 6.35
N GLU A 237 22.36 20.33 5.87
CA GLU A 237 22.82 21.72 6.02
C GLU A 237 21.88 22.50 6.94
N ILE A 238 22.44 23.11 8.00
CA ILE A 238 21.69 23.97 8.91
C ILE A 238 21.54 25.36 8.25
N LEU A 239 20.34 25.92 8.30
CA LEU A 239 20.08 27.28 7.85
C LEU A 239 20.43 28.27 8.96
N GLU A 240 21.71 28.63 9.06
CA GLU A 240 22.25 29.48 10.12
C GLU A 240 21.59 30.87 10.21
N GLU A 241 21.08 31.37 9.09
CA GLU A 241 20.44 32.68 8.93
C GLU A 241 19.03 32.75 9.55
N ILE A 242 18.45 31.56 9.89
CA ILE A 242 17.09 31.46 10.42
C ILE A 242 17.17 31.10 11.91
N PRO A 243 16.39 31.78 12.76
CA PRO A 243 16.40 31.50 14.20
C PRO A 243 15.85 30.09 14.51
N GLU A 244 16.05 29.66 15.74
CA GLU A 244 15.43 28.45 16.27
C GLU A 244 13.91 28.54 16.22
N ILE A 245 13.28 27.42 15.86
CA ILE A 245 11.84 27.32 15.66
C ILE A 245 11.12 27.27 17.00
N VAL A 246 10.16 28.16 17.19
CA VAL A 246 9.21 28.14 18.30
C VAL A 246 8.10 27.13 17.99
N GLU A 247 7.79 26.23 18.93
CA GLU A 247 6.81 25.15 18.73
C GLU A 247 5.44 25.68 18.30
N GLU A 248 4.95 26.71 18.98
CA GLU A 248 3.63 27.26 18.70
C GLU A 248 3.53 27.86 17.30
N GLU A 249 4.57 28.60 16.85
CA GLU A 249 4.63 29.17 15.51
C GLU A 249 4.66 28.07 14.44
N LEU A 250 5.48 27.02 14.66
CA LEU A 250 5.55 25.89 13.74
C LEU A 250 4.19 25.20 13.65
N PHE A 251 3.56 24.93 14.78
CA PHE A 251 2.26 24.26 14.79
C PHE A 251 1.20 25.08 14.07
N GLN A 252 1.16 26.39 14.26
CA GLN A 252 0.22 27.27 13.56
C GLN A 252 0.45 27.26 12.05
N GLU A 253 1.70 27.33 11.59
CA GLU A 253 2.03 27.23 10.16
C GLU A 253 1.64 25.88 9.56
N LEU A 254 1.88 24.79 10.29
CA LEU A 254 1.50 23.44 9.87
C LEU A 254 -0.01 23.25 9.78
N VAL A 255 -0.78 23.82 10.72
CA VAL A 255 -2.25 23.78 10.70
C VAL A 255 -2.83 24.50 9.48
N LYS A 256 -2.20 25.62 9.02
CA LYS A 256 -2.67 26.35 7.82
C LYS A 256 -2.63 25.52 6.55
N ILE A 257 -1.64 24.62 6.43
CA ILE A 257 -1.44 23.79 5.24
C ILE A 257 -2.07 22.41 5.33
N SER A 258 -2.40 21.96 6.54
CA SER A 258 -2.88 20.60 6.79
C SER A 258 -4.38 20.46 6.47
N PRO A 259 -4.79 19.40 5.76
CA PRO A 259 -6.20 19.04 5.64
C PRO A 259 -6.84 18.81 7.04
N ARG A 260 -8.11 19.15 7.19
CA ARG A 260 -8.83 19.03 8.48
C ARG A 260 -8.72 17.65 9.11
N ARG A 261 -8.79 16.59 8.27
CA ARG A 261 -8.63 15.21 8.72
C ARG A 261 -7.26 14.99 9.37
N ASN A 262 -6.19 15.44 8.71
CA ASN A 262 -4.82 15.26 9.18
C ASN A 262 -4.55 16.02 10.49
N ILE A 263 -5.22 17.14 10.71
CA ILE A 263 -5.18 17.84 12.01
C ILE A 263 -5.79 16.96 13.10
N GLY A 264 -6.92 16.28 12.82
CA GLY A 264 -7.55 15.33 13.73
C GLY A 264 -6.62 14.14 14.02
N GLU A 265 -6.11 13.49 12.99
CA GLU A 265 -5.18 12.36 13.09
C GLU A 265 -3.93 12.72 13.92
N PHE A 266 -3.32 13.88 13.66
CA PHE A 266 -2.16 14.35 14.43
C PHE A 266 -2.49 14.57 15.92
N LYS A 267 -3.68 15.04 16.26
CA LYS A 267 -4.11 15.20 17.66
C LYS A 267 -4.27 13.87 18.39
N GLU A 268 -4.66 12.80 17.66
CA GLU A 268 -4.89 11.48 18.23
C GLU A 268 -3.62 10.63 18.27
N THR A 269 -2.81 10.67 17.22
CA THR A 269 -1.67 9.76 17.02
C THR A 269 -0.31 10.42 17.23
N SER A 270 -0.25 11.77 17.27
CA SER A 270 0.98 12.55 17.26
C SER A 270 1.82 12.38 15.99
N ASP A 271 1.26 11.83 14.93
CA ASP A 271 1.87 11.66 13.62
C ASP A 271 0.80 11.81 12.53
N THR A 272 1.16 12.39 11.38
CA THR A 272 0.31 12.43 10.18
C THR A 272 1.13 12.76 8.96
N TYR A 273 0.67 12.33 7.79
CA TYR A 273 1.31 12.69 6.51
C TYR A 273 0.26 13.01 5.44
N PHE A 274 0.64 13.89 4.51
CA PHE A 274 -0.19 14.30 3.39
C PHE A 274 0.66 14.92 2.30
N ALA A 275 0.09 15.07 1.10
CA ALA A 275 0.72 15.84 0.05
C ALA A 275 0.26 17.30 0.11
N TYR A 276 1.21 18.23 0.04
CA TYR A 276 0.96 19.68 -0.02
C TYR A 276 1.45 20.23 -1.35
N GLN A 277 0.60 20.96 -2.04
CA GLN A 277 0.92 21.57 -3.33
C GLN A 277 0.88 23.08 -3.24
N ILE A 278 1.92 23.73 -3.77
CA ILE A 278 1.99 25.17 -3.93
C ILE A 278 2.05 25.45 -5.43
N GLU A 279 1.09 26.24 -5.92
CA GLU A 279 1.03 26.63 -7.33
C GLU A 279 2.29 27.37 -7.74
N GLY A 280 2.85 27.00 -8.89
CA GLY A 280 4.11 27.57 -9.41
C GLY A 280 5.38 27.10 -8.70
N LEU A 281 5.32 26.41 -7.56
CA LEU A 281 6.48 25.94 -6.82
C LEU A 281 6.69 24.43 -6.91
N GLY A 282 5.62 23.65 -6.74
CA GLY A 282 5.66 22.19 -6.78
C GLY A 282 4.84 21.51 -5.70
N ARG A 283 4.99 20.20 -5.62
CA ARG A 283 4.31 19.33 -4.65
C ARG A 283 5.30 18.79 -3.63
N PHE A 284 4.87 18.69 -2.39
CA PHE A 284 5.68 18.24 -1.26
C PHE A 284 4.95 17.13 -0.53
N ARG A 285 5.64 16.06 -0.18
CA ARG A 285 5.19 15.09 0.81
C ARG A 285 5.55 15.62 2.18
N SER A 286 4.54 15.89 2.98
CA SER A 286 4.65 16.47 4.32
C SER A 286 4.41 15.37 5.34
N ASN A 287 5.32 15.21 6.31
CA ASN A 287 5.14 14.39 7.49
C ASN A 287 5.24 15.30 8.71
N ILE A 288 4.24 15.28 9.57
CA ILE A 288 4.17 16.06 10.82
C ILE A 288 4.19 15.05 11.96
N PHE A 289 5.04 15.25 12.94
CA PHE A 289 5.21 14.35 14.07
C PHE A 289 5.47 15.13 15.36
N ARG A 290 5.38 14.44 16.49
CA ARG A 290 5.77 14.98 17.80
C ARG A 290 6.93 14.17 18.36
N ASP A 291 7.97 14.87 18.81
CA ASP A 291 9.11 14.28 19.51
C ASP A 291 9.30 14.89 20.91
N THR A 292 10.40 14.59 21.59
CA THR A 292 10.71 15.10 22.93
C THR A 292 10.92 16.61 22.99
N ARG A 293 11.12 17.28 21.86
CA ARG A 293 11.30 18.74 21.77
C ARG A 293 10.00 19.48 21.48
N GLY A 294 9.00 18.77 20.98
CA GLY A 294 7.71 19.30 20.59
C GLY A 294 7.30 18.86 19.19
N VAL A 295 6.63 19.72 18.45
CA VAL A 295 6.20 19.45 17.08
C VAL A 295 7.38 19.52 16.11
N GLY A 296 7.44 18.58 15.18
CA GLY A 296 8.37 18.55 14.06
C GLY A 296 7.66 18.29 12.74
N ALA A 297 8.32 18.63 11.63
CA ALA A 297 7.84 18.31 10.29
C ALA A 297 9.00 18.04 9.33
N VAL A 298 8.77 17.14 8.37
CA VAL A 298 9.68 16.89 7.26
C VAL A 298 8.91 17.07 5.96
N PHE A 299 9.45 17.93 5.08
CA PHE A 299 8.93 18.13 3.75
C PHE A 299 9.89 17.55 2.74
N ARG A 300 9.42 16.58 1.94
CA ARG A 300 10.16 16.03 0.80
C ARG A 300 9.62 16.62 -0.49
N ARG A 301 10.48 17.24 -1.28
CA ARG A 301 10.10 17.77 -2.57
C ARG A 301 9.83 16.63 -3.56
N ILE A 302 8.66 16.67 -4.17
CA ILE A 302 8.29 15.76 -5.27
C ILE A 302 8.71 16.43 -6.58
N PRO A 303 9.51 15.77 -7.42
CA PRO A 303 9.89 16.33 -8.72
C PRO A 303 8.64 16.57 -9.59
N SER A 304 8.52 17.77 -10.15
CA SER A 304 7.41 18.10 -11.07
C SER A 304 7.60 17.49 -12.46
N LYS A 305 8.86 17.27 -12.87
CA LYS A 305 9.18 16.66 -14.16
C LYS A 305 9.11 15.14 -14.05
N ILE A 306 8.22 14.54 -14.83
CA ILE A 306 8.20 13.10 -15.06
C ILE A 306 9.30 12.77 -16.07
N LEU A 307 10.23 11.90 -15.67
CA LEU A 307 11.29 11.42 -16.54
C LEU A 307 10.73 10.43 -17.54
N THR A 308 11.21 10.48 -18.78
CA THR A 308 10.82 9.52 -19.81
C THR A 308 11.48 8.15 -19.57
N THR A 309 10.91 7.10 -20.17
CA THR A 309 11.46 5.74 -20.14
C THR A 309 12.91 5.69 -20.63
N ASN A 310 13.26 6.53 -21.62
CA ASN A 310 14.62 6.65 -22.16
C ASN A 310 15.58 7.36 -21.18
N GLU A 311 15.15 8.45 -20.53
CA GLU A 311 15.99 9.17 -19.56
C GLU A 311 16.40 8.31 -18.36
N ILE A 312 15.56 7.37 -17.95
CA ILE A 312 15.86 6.45 -16.84
C ILE A 312 16.33 5.07 -17.30
N ASN A 313 16.58 4.90 -18.61
CA ASN A 313 17.09 3.69 -19.23
C ASN A 313 16.25 2.43 -18.90
N ILE A 314 14.92 2.54 -18.98
CA ILE A 314 14.04 1.37 -18.84
C ILE A 314 14.33 0.39 -19.98
N PRO A 315 14.53 -0.91 -19.69
CA PRO A 315 14.75 -1.91 -20.73
C PRO A 315 13.60 -1.93 -21.75
N PRO A 316 13.88 -2.03 -23.07
CA PRO A 316 12.84 -2.03 -24.11
C PRO A 316 11.76 -3.08 -23.89
N ALA A 317 12.12 -4.25 -23.34
CA ALA A 317 11.17 -5.31 -23.03
C ALA A 317 10.10 -4.87 -22.01
N VAL A 318 10.45 -4.01 -21.05
CA VAL A 318 9.50 -3.48 -20.08
C VAL A 318 8.51 -2.51 -20.74
N VAL A 319 9.00 -1.72 -21.69
CA VAL A 319 8.14 -0.82 -22.51
C VAL A 319 7.22 -1.65 -23.40
N GLU A 320 7.73 -2.77 -23.95
CA GLU A 320 6.94 -3.69 -24.78
C GLU A 320 5.81 -4.36 -23.97
N LEU A 321 6.03 -4.71 -22.71
CA LEU A 321 4.96 -5.21 -21.82
C LEU A 321 3.78 -4.22 -21.70
N CYS A 322 4.04 -2.93 -21.81
CA CYS A 322 3.00 -1.90 -21.80
C CYS A 322 2.19 -1.84 -23.11
N ASN A 323 2.74 -2.35 -24.21
CA ASN A 323 2.12 -2.34 -25.53
C ASN A 323 1.34 -3.64 -25.84
N THR A 324 1.91 -4.78 -25.50
CA THR A 324 1.52 -6.08 -26.06
C THR A 324 0.22 -6.65 -25.47
N ARG A 325 -0.15 -6.29 -24.24
CA ARG A 325 -1.29 -6.91 -23.54
C ARG A 325 -2.41 -5.94 -23.15
N SER A 326 -2.44 -4.78 -23.74
CA SER A 326 -3.50 -3.82 -23.50
C SER A 326 -4.93 -4.30 -23.85
N THR A 327 -5.04 -5.43 -24.55
CA THR A 327 -6.34 -6.05 -24.93
C THR A 327 -6.70 -7.29 -24.13
N GLN A 328 -5.76 -7.88 -23.39
CA GLN A 328 -5.96 -9.13 -22.64
C GLN A 328 -5.85 -8.96 -21.13
N GLY A 329 -5.55 -7.73 -20.65
CA GLY A 329 -5.30 -7.47 -19.25
C GLY A 329 -3.98 -8.08 -18.74
N GLY A 330 -3.81 -8.10 -17.43
CA GLY A 330 -2.69 -8.72 -16.76
C GLY A 330 -2.08 -7.89 -15.64
N LEU A 331 -1.08 -8.46 -14.96
CA LEU A 331 -0.38 -7.84 -13.83
C LEU A 331 1.08 -7.60 -14.16
N ILE A 332 1.53 -6.37 -14.07
CA ILE A 332 2.95 -5.98 -14.12
C ILE A 332 3.35 -5.51 -12.73
N LEU A 333 4.36 -6.15 -12.16
CA LEU A 333 4.90 -5.78 -10.86
C LEU A 333 6.25 -5.08 -11.00
N VAL A 334 6.34 -3.87 -10.44
CA VAL A 334 7.62 -3.17 -10.30
C VAL A 334 8.08 -3.31 -8.86
N THR A 335 9.23 -3.94 -8.62
CA THR A 335 9.66 -4.34 -7.30
C THR A 335 11.07 -3.85 -6.95
N GLY A 336 11.41 -3.85 -5.67
CA GLY A 336 12.73 -3.48 -5.18
C GLY A 336 12.68 -2.86 -3.79
N PRO A 337 13.85 -2.67 -3.16
CA PRO A 337 13.93 -2.05 -1.84
C PRO A 337 13.48 -0.59 -1.86
N THR A 338 13.09 -0.08 -0.69
CA THR A 338 12.74 1.34 -0.52
C THR A 338 13.86 2.25 -1.06
N GLY A 339 13.48 3.23 -1.87
CA GLY A 339 14.44 4.16 -2.49
C GLY A 339 15.11 3.62 -3.75
N SER A 340 14.67 2.48 -4.30
CA SER A 340 15.18 1.95 -5.57
C SER A 340 14.64 2.67 -6.81
N GLY A 341 13.72 3.64 -6.67
CA GLY A 341 13.19 4.46 -7.76
C GLY A 341 11.91 3.90 -8.42
N ILE A 342 11.19 3.00 -7.76
CA ILE A 342 9.96 2.35 -8.25
C ILE A 342 8.92 3.39 -8.69
N SER A 343 8.62 4.38 -7.86
CA SER A 343 7.64 5.42 -8.19
C SER A 343 8.03 6.21 -9.46
N THR A 344 9.33 6.49 -9.64
CA THR A 344 9.83 7.14 -10.86
C THR A 344 9.64 6.26 -12.10
N THR A 345 9.88 4.96 -11.96
CA THR A 345 9.68 3.99 -13.05
C THR A 345 8.21 3.86 -13.41
N LEU A 346 7.32 3.73 -12.42
CA LEU A 346 5.87 3.69 -12.65
C LEU A 346 5.37 4.99 -13.32
N ALA A 347 5.83 6.15 -12.82
CA ALA A 347 5.47 7.43 -13.44
C ALA A 347 5.93 7.52 -14.90
N ALA A 348 7.15 7.04 -15.21
CA ALA A 348 7.66 7.04 -16.57
C ALA A 348 6.89 6.08 -17.50
N LEU A 349 6.47 4.90 -17.00
CA LEU A 349 5.65 3.95 -17.76
C LEU A 349 4.24 4.51 -17.97
N THR A 350 3.63 5.08 -16.93
CA THR A 350 2.31 5.74 -17.03
C THR A 350 2.36 6.89 -18.03
N ASP A 351 3.38 7.74 -17.97
CA ASP A 351 3.56 8.83 -18.93
C ASP A 351 3.79 8.32 -20.35
N TYR A 352 4.54 7.23 -20.52
CA TYR A 352 4.74 6.58 -21.81
C TYR A 352 3.38 6.16 -22.42
N ILE A 353 2.56 5.45 -21.67
CA ILE A 353 1.23 5.02 -22.11
C ILE A 353 0.35 6.23 -22.41
N ASN A 354 0.31 7.21 -21.52
CA ASN A 354 -0.47 8.44 -21.67
C ASN A 354 -0.11 9.26 -22.93
N ARG A 355 1.16 9.18 -23.39
CA ARG A 355 1.62 9.85 -24.62
C ARG A 355 1.39 9.05 -25.90
N THR A 356 1.31 7.73 -25.80
CA THR A 356 1.37 6.85 -26.98
C THR A 356 0.07 6.10 -27.24
N GLN A 357 -0.82 5.99 -26.26
CA GLN A 357 -2.02 5.18 -26.34
C GLN A 357 -3.26 5.99 -25.92
N LYS A 358 -4.42 5.65 -26.51
CA LYS A 358 -5.73 6.21 -26.14
C LYS A 358 -6.38 5.26 -25.14
N ARG A 359 -6.20 5.51 -23.84
CA ARG A 359 -6.61 4.64 -22.74
C ARG A 359 -7.24 5.42 -21.60
N HIS A 360 -8.07 4.74 -20.82
CA HIS A 360 -8.50 5.22 -19.51
C HIS A 360 -7.57 4.64 -18.44
N ILE A 361 -6.78 5.51 -17.79
CA ILE A 361 -5.83 5.16 -16.75
C ILE A 361 -6.37 5.64 -15.41
N ILE A 362 -6.56 4.72 -14.47
CA ILE A 362 -6.93 5.06 -13.08
C ILE A 362 -5.73 4.77 -12.18
N THR A 363 -5.33 5.74 -11.37
CA THR A 363 -4.29 5.52 -10.37
C THR A 363 -4.87 5.59 -8.95
N LEU A 364 -4.39 4.69 -8.09
CA LEU A 364 -4.72 4.61 -6.67
C LEU A 364 -3.41 4.77 -5.90
N GLU A 365 -3.22 5.90 -5.22
CA GLU A 365 -1.92 6.28 -4.67
C GLU A 365 -2.03 6.79 -3.22
N ASP A 366 -0.93 6.66 -2.47
CA ASP A 366 -0.88 7.10 -1.07
C ASP A 366 0.53 7.62 -0.69
N PRO A 367 0.74 8.95 -0.83
CA PRO A 367 -0.04 9.93 -1.59
C PRO A 367 0.29 9.91 -3.10
N VAL A 368 -0.42 10.74 -3.91
CA VAL A 368 -0.05 10.99 -5.31
C VAL A 368 1.32 11.67 -5.37
N GLU A 369 2.32 10.98 -5.94
CA GLU A 369 3.68 11.51 -6.06
C GLU A 369 3.89 12.32 -7.36
N PHE A 370 3.41 11.83 -8.50
CA PHE A 370 3.54 12.52 -9.79
C PHE A 370 2.17 12.85 -10.34
N VAL A 371 1.97 14.10 -10.78
CA VAL A 371 0.71 14.51 -11.41
C VAL A 371 0.83 14.33 -12.92
N HIS A 372 -0.05 13.53 -13.50
CA HIS A 372 -0.11 13.25 -14.93
C HIS A 372 -1.19 14.10 -15.60
N PRO A 373 -0.83 15.07 -16.45
CA PRO A 373 -1.81 15.76 -17.28
C PRO A 373 -2.37 14.79 -18.32
N ASN A 374 -3.64 14.95 -18.69
CA ASN A 374 -4.22 14.21 -19.80
C ASN A 374 -3.48 14.53 -21.11
N LYS A 375 -3.12 13.49 -21.87
CA LYS A 375 -2.48 13.60 -23.19
C LYS A 375 -3.32 12.86 -24.22
N LEU A 376 -2.89 11.68 -24.67
CA LEU A 376 -3.72 10.80 -25.47
C LEU A 376 -4.70 9.99 -24.63
N SER A 377 -4.31 9.67 -23.40
CA SER A 377 -5.13 8.95 -22.43
C SER A 377 -5.87 9.92 -21.51
N LEU A 378 -7.00 9.47 -20.96
CA LEU A 378 -7.64 10.06 -19.80
C LEU A 378 -6.96 9.48 -18.54
N VAL A 379 -6.46 10.34 -17.66
CA VAL A 379 -5.80 9.91 -16.41
C VAL A 379 -6.57 10.42 -15.21
N ASN A 380 -7.14 9.52 -14.44
CA ASN A 380 -7.84 9.82 -13.19
C ASN A 380 -7.00 9.35 -12.01
N GLN A 381 -6.40 10.29 -11.27
CA GLN A 381 -5.57 10.00 -10.10
C GLN A 381 -6.37 10.16 -8.81
N ARG A 382 -6.43 9.09 -8.02
CA ARG A 382 -7.18 9.04 -6.76
C ARG A 382 -6.22 8.79 -5.60
N GLU A 383 -6.20 9.70 -4.66
CA GLU A 383 -5.39 9.62 -3.46
C GLU A 383 -6.17 8.95 -2.33
N ILE A 384 -5.56 7.95 -1.70
CA ILE A 384 -6.12 7.27 -0.54
C ILE A 384 -6.30 8.29 0.59
N HIS A 385 -7.36 8.13 1.33
CA HIS A 385 -7.77 9.01 2.41
C HIS A 385 -8.23 10.43 2.01
N THR A 386 -7.95 10.85 0.78
CA THR A 386 -8.43 12.14 0.25
C THR A 386 -9.64 11.94 -0.68
N HIS A 387 -9.53 11.04 -1.64
CA HIS A 387 -10.58 10.77 -2.64
C HIS A 387 -11.28 9.43 -2.41
N ILE A 388 -10.62 8.49 -1.75
CA ILE A 388 -11.10 7.15 -1.41
C ILE A 388 -10.56 6.74 -0.04
N GLN A 389 -11.24 5.84 0.67
CA GLN A 389 -10.86 5.49 2.04
C GLN A 389 -9.73 4.47 2.13
N SER A 390 -9.67 3.51 1.18
CA SER A 390 -8.67 2.45 1.16
C SER A 390 -8.36 1.96 -0.25
N PHE A 391 -7.22 1.29 -0.42
CA PHE A 391 -6.85 0.65 -1.69
C PHE A 391 -7.90 -0.38 -2.13
N LYS A 392 -8.40 -1.20 -1.22
CA LYS A 392 -9.43 -2.20 -1.48
C LYS A 392 -10.69 -1.57 -2.07
N GLN A 393 -11.25 -0.56 -1.41
CA GLN A 393 -12.43 0.14 -1.91
C GLN A 393 -12.18 0.87 -3.22
N GLY A 394 -11.00 1.50 -3.35
CA GLY A 394 -10.58 2.17 -4.56
C GLY A 394 -10.50 1.24 -5.76
N LEU A 395 -9.90 0.07 -5.58
CA LEU A 395 -9.77 -0.93 -6.64
C LEU A 395 -11.12 -1.50 -7.06
N GLN A 396 -11.98 -1.83 -6.09
CA GLN A 396 -13.36 -2.26 -6.37
C GLN A 396 -14.21 -1.19 -7.07
N ALA A 397 -13.97 0.09 -6.78
CA ALA A 397 -14.62 1.19 -7.49
C ALA A 397 -14.06 1.35 -8.91
N ALA A 398 -12.74 1.34 -9.05
CA ALA A 398 -12.06 1.52 -10.33
C ALA A 398 -12.51 0.52 -11.40
N VAL A 399 -12.72 -0.75 -11.04
CA VAL A 399 -13.22 -1.78 -11.97
C VAL A 399 -14.57 -1.40 -12.61
N ARG A 400 -15.41 -0.60 -11.94
CA ARG A 400 -16.71 -0.15 -12.47
C ARG A 400 -16.62 1.14 -13.30
N GLU A 401 -15.44 1.72 -13.42
CA GLU A 401 -15.19 2.97 -14.13
C GLU A 401 -14.65 2.74 -15.55
N ASP A 402 -14.77 1.49 -16.06
CA ASP A 402 -14.30 1.07 -17.39
C ASP A 402 -12.82 1.41 -17.65
N PRO A 403 -11.88 0.98 -16.78
CA PRO A 403 -10.48 1.26 -16.95
C PRO A 403 -9.80 0.29 -17.92
N ASP A 404 -8.97 0.81 -18.80
CA ASP A 404 -8.00 -0.01 -19.54
C ASP A 404 -6.80 -0.37 -18.66
N ILE A 405 -6.41 0.58 -17.78
CA ILE A 405 -5.21 0.47 -16.96
C ILE A 405 -5.50 0.94 -15.54
N ILE A 406 -5.08 0.15 -14.58
CA ILE A 406 -5.12 0.51 -13.16
C ILE A 406 -3.69 0.51 -12.60
N LEU A 407 -3.27 1.62 -12.00
CA LEU A 407 -2.04 1.70 -11.24
C LEU A 407 -2.36 1.70 -9.75
N LEU A 408 -1.89 0.70 -9.03
CA LEU A 408 -1.96 0.61 -7.58
C LEU A 408 -0.57 0.86 -7.00
N SER A 409 -0.37 1.99 -6.30
CA SER A 409 0.97 2.40 -5.86
C SER A 409 1.63 1.44 -4.89
N LYS A 410 0.85 0.65 -4.14
CA LYS A 410 1.35 -0.41 -3.24
C LYS A 410 0.27 -1.43 -2.90
N ILE A 411 0.67 -2.68 -2.70
CA ILE A 411 -0.15 -3.74 -2.12
C ILE A 411 0.18 -3.83 -0.64
N GLN A 412 -0.79 -3.54 0.23
CA GLN A 412 -0.57 -3.46 1.68
C GLN A 412 -0.94 -4.74 2.43
N ASP A 413 -1.91 -5.48 1.93
CA ASP A 413 -2.51 -6.63 2.60
C ASP A 413 -2.91 -7.73 1.62
N VAL A 414 -3.19 -8.90 2.17
CA VAL A 414 -3.53 -10.11 1.40
C VAL A 414 -4.85 -9.98 0.66
N GLU A 415 -5.82 -9.25 1.22
CA GLU A 415 -7.11 -9.03 0.59
C GLU A 415 -6.97 -8.14 -0.65
N THR A 416 -6.20 -7.05 -0.53
CA THR A 416 -5.87 -6.19 -1.67
C THR A 416 -5.13 -6.97 -2.75
N LEU A 417 -4.19 -7.85 -2.35
CA LEU A 417 -3.45 -8.70 -3.29
C LEU A 417 -4.39 -9.66 -4.05
N ALA A 418 -5.35 -10.29 -3.36
CA ALA A 418 -6.33 -11.16 -4.00
C ALA A 418 -7.16 -10.40 -5.05
N ILE A 419 -7.66 -9.20 -4.71
CA ILE A 419 -8.45 -8.35 -5.63
C ILE A 419 -7.59 -7.89 -6.82
N VAL A 420 -6.31 -7.58 -6.61
CA VAL A 420 -5.37 -7.24 -7.70
C VAL A 420 -5.26 -8.39 -8.70
N LEU A 421 -5.10 -9.63 -8.23
CA LEU A 421 -5.02 -10.81 -9.08
C LEU A 421 -6.32 -11.04 -9.85
N GLU A 422 -7.47 -10.93 -9.17
CA GLU A 422 -8.79 -11.05 -9.79
C GLU A 422 -9.04 -9.96 -10.82
N THR A 423 -8.70 -8.71 -10.52
CA THR A 423 -8.85 -7.58 -11.44
C THR A 423 -7.98 -7.74 -12.68
N ALA A 424 -6.71 -8.13 -12.50
CA ALA A 424 -5.79 -8.33 -13.60
C ALA A 424 -6.21 -9.50 -14.53
N ALA A 425 -6.85 -10.53 -13.97
CA ALA A 425 -7.41 -11.63 -14.75
C ALA A 425 -8.72 -11.26 -15.48
N ALA A 426 -9.42 -10.21 -15.03
CA ALA A 426 -10.73 -9.81 -15.58
C ALA A 426 -10.67 -8.87 -16.79
N GLY A 427 -9.49 -8.30 -17.13
CA GLY A 427 -9.36 -7.47 -18.33
C GLY A 427 -8.43 -6.26 -18.25
N PRO A 428 -8.44 -5.43 -17.22
CA PRO A 428 -7.52 -4.29 -17.11
C PRO A 428 -6.05 -4.71 -17.00
N LEU A 429 -5.15 -3.89 -17.53
CA LEU A 429 -3.72 -4.02 -17.24
C LEU A 429 -3.44 -3.35 -15.89
N VAL A 430 -3.01 -4.13 -14.90
CA VAL A 430 -2.75 -3.65 -13.56
C VAL A 430 -1.25 -3.49 -13.33
N PHE A 431 -0.83 -2.29 -12.92
CA PHE A 431 0.51 -2.04 -12.41
C PHE A 431 0.47 -1.98 -10.88
N SER A 432 1.40 -2.65 -10.22
CA SER A 432 1.54 -2.50 -8.78
C SER A 432 2.98 -2.69 -8.31
N THR A 433 3.21 -2.47 -7.00
CA THR A 433 4.55 -2.55 -6.41
C THR A 433 4.63 -3.52 -5.24
N LEU A 434 5.81 -4.10 -5.08
CA LEU A 434 6.21 -4.89 -3.92
C LEU A 434 7.67 -4.59 -3.54
N HIS A 435 8.03 -4.86 -2.28
CA HIS A 435 9.39 -4.61 -1.78
C HIS A 435 10.31 -5.84 -1.87
N THR A 436 10.06 -6.71 -2.82
CA THR A 436 10.86 -7.91 -3.07
C THR A 436 12.08 -7.60 -3.94
N PRO A 437 13.26 -8.20 -3.70
CA PRO A 437 14.49 -7.86 -4.40
C PRO A 437 14.65 -8.53 -5.76
N THR A 438 13.91 -9.62 -6.06
CA THR A 438 14.02 -10.41 -7.30
C THR A 438 12.65 -10.75 -7.87
N ALA A 439 12.61 -11.02 -9.16
CA ALA A 439 11.40 -11.46 -9.85
C ALA A 439 10.88 -12.82 -9.31
N ILE A 440 11.78 -13.76 -9.11
CA ILE A 440 11.43 -15.09 -8.56
C ILE A 440 10.96 -14.97 -7.11
N GLY A 441 11.71 -14.22 -6.28
CA GLY A 441 11.32 -13.96 -4.91
C GLY A 441 9.98 -13.24 -4.79
N THR A 442 9.57 -12.48 -5.81
CA THR A 442 8.24 -11.86 -5.89
C THR A 442 7.14 -12.92 -6.03
N ILE A 443 7.33 -13.89 -6.93
CA ILE A 443 6.38 -15.01 -7.13
C ILE A 443 6.25 -15.82 -5.84
N ASP A 444 7.38 -16.20 -5.24
CA ASP A 444 7.40 -16.95 -3.98
C ASP A 444 6.72 -16.18 -2.85
N TRP A 445 7.00 -14.89 -2.75
CA TRP A 445 6.42 -14.03 -1.74
C TRP A 445 4.88 -13.97 -1.88
N ILE A 446 4.36 -13.73 -3.09
CA ILE A 446 2.92 -13.68 -3.35
C ILE A 446 2.24 -14.99 -2.90
N ILE A 447 2.75 -16.13 -3.34
CA ILE A 447 2.17 -17.44 -3.00
C ILE A 447 2.23 -17.69 -1.49
N SER A 448 3.30 -17.24 -0.83
CA SER A 448 3.48 -17.44 0.61
C SER A 448 2.51 -16.65 1.48
N GLN A 449 1.91 -15.56 0.96
CA GLN A 449 0.98 -14.73 1.73
C GLN A 449 -0.35 -15.45 2.02
N PHE A 450 -0.69 -16.47 1.23
CA PHE A 450 -2.00 -17.13 1.33
C PHE A 450 -1.92 -18.44 2.13
N PRO A 451 -3.02 -18.80 2.84
CA PRO A 451 -3.14 -20.08 3.52
C PRO A 451 -2.98 -21.26 2.56
N THR A 452 -2.56 -22.41 3.07
CA THR A 452 -2.24 -23.60 2.27
C THR A 452 -3.39 -24.02 1.36
N HIS A 453 -4.62 -23.99 1.83
CA HIS A 453 -5.82 -24.38 1.07
C HIS A 453 -6.16 -23.44 -0.10
N GLN A 454 -5.63 -22.22 -0.12
CA GLN A 454 -5.83 -21.25 -1.20
C GLN A 454 -4.67 -21.21 -2.19
N LYS A 455 -3.50 -21.77 -1.84
CA LYS A 455 -2.28 -21.61 -2.64
C LYS A 455 -2.42 -22.10 -4.07
N ASP A 456 -3.12 -23.20 -4.30
CA ASP A 456 -3.26 -23.74 -5.67
C ASP A 456 -4.13 -22.85 -6.55
N ARG A 457 -5.21 -22.28 -5.99
CA ARG A 457 -6.00 -21.26 -6.68
C ARG A 457 -5.15 -20.02 -7.00
N ILE A 458 -4.38 -19.53 -6.03
CA ILE A 458 -3.55 -18.34 -6.20
C ILE A 458 -2.45 -18.56 -7.25
N LYS A 459 -1.82 -19.73 -7.28
CA LYS A 459 -0.84 -20.09 -8.32
C LYS A 459 -1.46 -20.06 -9.71
N ALA A 460 -2.64 -20.63 -9.87
CA ALA A 460 -3.35 -20.61 -11.14
C ALA A 460 -3.67 -19.15 -11.55
N MET A 461 -4.26 -18.37 -10.67
CA MET A 461 -4.58 -16.96 -10.94
C MET A 461 -3.32 -16.13 -11.25
N LEU A 462 -2.24 -16.32 -10.48
CA LEU A 462 -0.98 -15.62 -10.71
C LEU A 462 -0.36 -16.02 -12.07
N ALA A 463 -0.38 -17.30 -12.42
CA ALA A 463 0.12 -17.80 -13.69
C ALA A 463 -0.67 -17.26 -14.89
N ASP A 464 -1.97 -17.04 -14.73
CA ASP A 464 -2.84 -16.49 -15.76
C ASP A 464 -2.72 -14.96 -15.86
N ALA A 465 -2.63 -14.26 -14.71
CA ALA A 465 -2.63 -12.81 -14.68
C ALA A 465 -1.24 -12.19 -14.84
N LEU A 466 -0.15 -12.82 -14.39
CA LEU A 466 1.18 -12.21 -14.37
C LEU A 466 1.73 -12.05 -15.77
N VAL A 467 2.01 -10.82 -16.17
CA VAL A 467 2.63 -10.44 -17.46
C VAL A 467 4.14 -10.29 -17.33
N GLY A 468 4.58 -9.68 -16.23
CA GLY A 468 6.00 -9.50 -15.97
C GLY A 468 6.31 -8.96 -14.60
N VAL A 469 7.56 -9.16 -14.20
CA VAL A 469 8.12 -8.58 -12.98
C VAL A 469 9.38 -7.81 -13.32
N VAL A 470 9.45 -6.57 -12.86
CA VAL A 470 10.59 -5.66 -13.04
C VAL A 470 11.18 -5.34 -11.69
N SER A 471 12.22 -6.05 -11.28
CA SER A 471 12.91 -5.75 -10.02
C SER A 471 14.05 -4.77 -10.26
N GLN A 472 14.15 -3.73 -9.43
CA GLN A 472 15.14 -2.67 -9.64
C GLN A 472 15.90 -2.26 -8.40
N THR A 473 17.13 -1.81 -8.60
CA THR A 473 17.95 -1.16 -7.58
C THR A 473 18.66 0.06 -8.16
N LEU A 474 18.91 1.08 -7.30
CA LEU A 474 19.65 2.27 -7.69
C LEU A 474 21.11 2.20 -7.26
N LEU A 475 22.01 2.58 -8.19
CA LEU A 475 23.44 2.65 -7.99
C LEU A 475 23.92 4.11 -8.14
N LYS A 476 24.99 4.46 -7.44
CA LYS A 476 25.71 5.70 -7.66
C LYS A 476 26.47 5.65 -8.98
N ARG A 477 26.31 6.65 -9.82
CA ARG A 477 27.11 6.78 -11.05
C ARG A 477 28.54 7.21 -10.73
N LYS A 478 29.49 6.87 -11.59
CA LYS A 478 30.77 7.56 -11.60
C LYS A 478 30.52 9.04 -11.94
N GLY A 479 30.78 9.93 -11.00
CA GLY A 479 30.41 11.35 -11.10
C GLY A 479 29.11 11.65 -10.36
N LYS A 480 28.20 12.43 -10.97
CA LYS A 480 26.96 12.87 -10.32
C LYS A 480 25.75 12.00 -10.72
N GLY A 481 24.82 11.85 -9.79
CA GLY A 481 23.54 11.22 -9.99
C GLY A 481 23.52 9.69 -9.76
N ARG A 482 22.41 9.07 -10.13
CA ARG A 482 22.15 7.63 -9.93
C ARG A 482 21.73 6.99 -11.25
N VAL A 483 21.85 5.67 -11.33
CA VAL A 483 21.37 4.84 -12.43
C VAL A 483 20.67 3.62 -11.87
N ALA A 484 19.58 3.19 -12.50
CA ALA A 484 18.87 1.98 -12.11
C ALA A 484 19.49 0.75 -12.81
N ALA A 485 19.62 -0.34 -12.07
CA ALA A 485 19.80 -1.68 -12.63
C ALA A 485 18.48 -2.44 -12.51
N TYR A 486 18.15 -3.20 -13.54
CA TYR A 486 16.89 -3.91 -13.67
C TYR A 486 17.11 -5.40 -13.82
N GLU A 487 16.31 -6.20 -13.12
CA GLU A 487 16.00 -7.58 -13.44
C GLU A 487 14.63 -7.61 -14.11
N VAL A 488 14.48 -8.32 -15.19
CA VAL A 488 13.24 -8.37 -15.97
C VAL A 488 12.85 -9.82 -16.22
N LEU A 489 11.70 -10.20 -15.70
CA LEU A 489 10.99 -11.43 -16.03
C LEU A 489 9.83 -11.07 -16.96
N VAL A 490 9.80 -11.69 -18.14
CA VAL A 490 8.65 -11.67 -19.06
C VAL A 490 7.93 -13.01 -18.95
N VAL A 491 6.66 -13.00 -18.62
CA VAL A 491 5.90 -14.24 -18.46
C VAL A 491 5.34 -14.68 -19.80
N ASN A 492 5.74 -15.86 -20.22
CA ASN A 492 5.22 -16.60 -21.36
C ASN A 492 4.60 -17.92 -20.86
N ASP A 493 4.08 -18.75 -21.78
CA ASP A 493 3.41 -20.00 -21.43
C ASP A 493 4.31 -20.96 -20.63
N ASP A 494 5.61 -21.03 -20.95
CA ASP A 494 6.55 -21.86 -20.20
C ASP A 494 6.68 -21.40 -18.77
N VAL A 495 6.84 -20.09 -18.55
CA VAL A 495 6.94 -19.49 -17.21
C VAL A 495 5.62 -19.65 -16.45
N SER A 496 4.47 -19.42 -17.11
CA SER A 496 3.14 -19.62 -16.50
C SER A 496 2.95 -21.06 -16.01
N ASN A 497 3.36 -22.05 -16.80
CA ASN A 497 3.31 -23.46 -16.40
C ASN A 497 4.22 -23.75 -15.19
N LEU A 498 5.43 -23.19 -15.17
CA LEU A 498 6.34 -23.35 -14.03
C LEU A 498 5.83 -22.72 -12.75
N ILE A 499 5.10 -21.57 -12.86
CA ILE A 499 4.45 -20.93 -11.71
C ILE A 499 3.35 -21.84 -11.15
N ARG A 500 2.50 -22.44 -12.00
CA ARG A 500 1.47 -23.39 -11.58
C ARG A 500 2.05 -24.60 -10.85
N GLU A 501 3.21 -25.11 -11.33
CA GLU A 501 3.88 -26.29 -10.80
C GLU A 501 4.83 -25.98 -9.62
N VAL A 502 4.99 -24.72 -9.21
CA VAL A 502 5.94 -24.26 -8.16
C VAL A 502 7.40 -24.61 -8.47
N LYS A 503 7.75 -24.66 -9.74
CA LYS A 503 9.12 -24.93 -10.19
C LYS A 503 9.92 -23.64 -10.41
N ASN A 504 9.86 -22.71 -9.44
CA ASN A 504 10.41 -21.36 -9.57
C ASN A 504 11.92 -21.33 -9.81
N LEU A 505 12.68 -22.35 -9.38
CA LEU A 505 14.09 -22.50 -9.72
C LEU A 505 14.33 -22.70 -11.22
N GLN A 506 13.38 -23.32 -11.94
CA GLN A 506 13.48 -23.48 -13.39
C GLN A 506 13.19 -22.17 -14.12
N VAL A 507 12.38 -21.27 -13.55
CA VAL A 507 12.19 -19.90 -14.07
C VAL A 507 13.53 -19.15 -14.07
N ALA A 508 14.36 -19.31 -13.00
CA ALA A 508 15.71 -18.75 -12.98
C ALA A 508 16.57 -19.24 -14.16
N THR A 509 16.47 -20.53 -14.47
CA THR A 509 17.21 -21.12 -15.60
C THR A 509 16.76 -20.55 -16.96
N ILE A 510 15.43 -20.34 -17.13
CA ILE A 510 14.89 -19.70 -18.34
C ILE A 510 15.42 -18.27 -18.47
N MET A 511 15.39 -17.49 -17.38
CA MET A 511 15.92 -16.11 -17.36
C MET A 511 17.42 -16.05 -17.67
N GLN A 512 18.21 -16.98 -17.11
CA GLN A 512 19.66 -17.04 -17.33
C GLN A 512 20.03 -17.39 -18.77
N THR A 513 19.30 -18.33 -19.38
CA THR A 513 19.57 -18.80 -20.75
C THR A 513 19.01 -17.84 -21.81
N ALA A 514 18.35 -16.75 -21.41
CA ALA A 514 17.72 -15.78 -22.30
C ALA A 514 16.85 -16.45 -23.40
N ARG A 515 16.19 -17.57 -23.08
CA ARG A 515 15.32 -18.30 -24.03
C ARG A 515 14.12 -17.47 -24.48
N SER A 516 13.74 -16.46 -23.68
CA SER A 516 12.73 -15.49 -24.09
C SER A 516 13.35 -14.12 -24.28
N PRO A 517 13.06 -13.45 -25.41
CA PRO A 517 13.56 -12.11 -25.69
C PRO A 517 13.18 -11.12 -24.56
N GLY A 518 14.15 -10.33 -24.13
CA GLY A 518 13.93 -9.25 -23.15
C GLY A 518 14.05 -9.63 -21.69
N MET A 519 14.12 -10.92 -21.33
CA MET A 519 14.46 -11.32 -19.96
C MET A 519 15.91 -10.98 -19.64
N GLN A 520 16.16 -10.50 -18.42
CA GLN A 520 17.53 -10.27 -17.96
C GLN A 520 17.63 -10.43 -16.44
N MET A 521 18.75 -11.02 -16.00
CA MET A 521 19.11 -11.11 -14.60
C MET A 521 19.77 -9.81 -14.12
N ILE A 522 19.58 -9.48 -12.84
CA ILE A 522 20.16 -8.27 -12.25
C ILE A 522 21.69 -8.23 -12.39
N ASN A 523 22.40 -9.35 -12.13
CA ASN A 523 23.86 -9.41 -12.23
C ASN A 523 24.36 -9.16 -13.66
N SER A 524 23.60 -9.60 -14.68
CA SER A 524 23.93 -9.33 -16.09
C SER A 524 23.84 -7.83 -16.40
N HIS A 525 22.83 -7.14 -15.86
CA HIS A 525 22.70 -5.70 -16.05
C HIS A 525 23.78 -4.93 -15.26
N LEU A 526 24.06 -5.32 -14.02
CA LEU A 526 25.15 -4.75 -13.22
C LEU A 526 26.50 -4.87 -13.96
N THR A 527 26.78 -6.04 -14.55
CA THR A 527 27.99 -6.26 -15.35
C THR A 527 28.06 -5.28 -16.54
N LYS A 528 26.97 -5.09 -17.28
CA LYS A 528 26.90 -4.14 -18.41
C LYS A 528 27.17 -2.70 -17.96
N LEU A 529 26.61 -2.28 -16.83
CA LEU A 529 26.83 -0.92 -16.29
C LEU A 529 28.29 -0.68 -15.90
N VAL A 530 28.98 -1.72 -15.40
CA VAL A 530 30.42 -1.66 -15.11
C VAL A 530 31.24 -1.62 -16.40
N GLU A 531 30.93 -2.48 -17.39
CA GLU A 531 31.57 -2.48 -18.71
C GLU A 531 31.48 -1.12 -19.42
N GLN A 532 30.31 -0.48 -19.33
CA GLN A 532 30.08 0.86 -19.89
C GLN A 532 30.76 1.96 -19.08
N GLY A 533 31.41 1.65 -17.96
CA GLY A 533 32.05 2.62 -17.09
C GLY A 533 31.09 3.56 -16.37
N ILE A 534 29.78 3.25 -16.33
CA ILE A 534 28.74 4.07 -15.69
C ILE A 534 28.81 3.98 -14.16
N VAL A 535 29.08 2.78 -13.63
CA VAL A 535 29.24 2.52 -12.20
C VAL A 535 30.59 1.89 -11.90
N THR A 536 31.01 1.95 -10.64
CA THR A 536 32.24 1.24 -10.23
C THR A 536 31.92 -0.22 -9.91
N PRO A 537 32.91 -1.13 -10.03
CA PRO A 537 32.71 -2.52 -9.65
C PRO A 537 32.26 -2.70 -8.20
N GLU A 538 32.81 -1.89 -7.27
CA GLU A 538 32.50 -1.91 -5.85
C GLU A 538 31.01 -1.57 -5.61
N GLU A 539 30.53 -0.52 -6.27
CA GLU A 539 29.12 -0.13 -6.18
C GLU A 539 28.21 -1.23 -6.74
N ALA A 540 28.55 -1.79 -7.89
CA ALA A 540 27.79 -2.90 -8.47
C ALA A 540 27.76 -4.13 -7.54
N ILE A 541 28.90 -4.52 -6.97
CA ILE A 541 29.00 -5.63 -6.01
C ILE A 541 28.21 -5.34 -4.73
N SER A 542 28.20 -4.08 -4.25
CA SER A 542 27.46 -3.71 -3.04
C SER A 542 25.96 -3.96 -3.19
N LYS A 543 25.41 -3.76 -4.41
CA LYS A 543 24.00 -3.87 -4.76
C LYS A 543 23.59 -5.22 -5.35
N ALA A 544 24.56 -6.06 -5.69
CA ALA A 544 24.30 -7.40 -6.21
C ALA A 544 23.64 -8.30 -5.15
N ILE A 545 22.70 -9.12 -5.60
CA ILE A 545 22.06 -10.16 -4.78
C ILE A 545 23.04 -11.31 -4.59
N ASP A 546 23.55 -11.87 -5.69
CA ASP A 546 24.65 -12.83 -5.67
C ASP A 546 25.98 -12.12 -5.93
N LYS A 547 26.59 -11.65 -4.83
CA LYS A 547 27.86 -10.93 -4.85
C LYS A 547 29.02 -11.81 -5.31
N GLY A 548 28.97 -13.12 -4.99
CA GLY A 548 30.00 -14.09 -5.37
C GLY A 548 30.05 -14.28 -6.88
N ASN A 549 28.91 -14.56 -7.47
CA ASN A 549 28.77 -14.72 -8.92
C ASN A 549 29.20 -13.44 -9.66
N LEU A 550 28.74 -12.26 -9.21
CA LEU A 550 29.12 -11.01 -9.86
C LEU A 550 30.63 -10.74 -9.78
N ARG A 551 31.28 -10.97 -8.61
CA ARG A 551 32.74 -10.84 -8.48
C ARG A 551 33.48 -11.75 -9.47
N THR A 552 33.09 -13.02 -9.54
CA THR A 552 33.69 -14.00 -10.47
C THR A 552 33.55 -13.54 -11.92
N THR A 553 32.35 -13.06 -12.29
CA THR A 553 32.07 -12.55 -13.64
C THR A 553 32.91 -11.33 -13.98
N LEU A 554 33.02 -10.37 -13.06
CA LEU A 554 33.80 -9.14 -13.24
C LEU A 554 35.32 -9.45 -13.32
N LYS A 555 35.82 -10.41 -12.49
CA LYS A 555 37.22 -10.87 -12.57
C LYS A 555 37.51 -11.52 -13.92
N ALA A 556 36.65 -12.42 -14.37
CA ALA A 556 36.81 -13.11 -15.68
C ALA A 556 36.84 -12.11 -16.84
N LYS A 557 36.16 -10.98 -16.74
CA LYS A 557 36.15 -9.89 -17.73
C LYS A 557 37.27 -8.84 -17.53
N GLY A 558 38.13 -9.01 -16.52
CA GLY A 558 39.19 -8.06 -16.22
C GLY A 558 38.74 -6.70 -15.67
N LEU A 559 37.47 -6.62 -15.23
CA LEU A 559 36.85 -5.39 -14.72
C LEU A 559 36.99 -5.23 -13.19
N TRP A 560 37.44 -6.25 -12.51
CA TRP A 560 37.68 -6.29 -11.07
C TRP A 560 39.04 -6.90 -10.75
N LYS A 561 39.83 -6.19 -9.98
CA LYS A 561 41.07 -6.68 -9.38
C LYS A 561 40.90 -6.57 -7.86
N GLU A 562 41.29 -7.60 -7.12
CA GLU A 562 41.35 -7.54 -5.65
C GLU A 562 42.40 -6.58 -5.20
#